data_7c276af490e6634df5c467925d41c5aa
#
_entry.id   7c276af490e6634df5c467925d41c5aa
#
_cell.length_a   1.000
_cell.length_b   1.000
_cell.length_c   1.000
_cell.angle_alpha   90.00
_cell.angle_beta   90.00
_cell.angle_gamma   90.00
#
_symmetry.space_group_name_H-M   'P 1'
#
loop_
_entity.id
_entity.type
_entity.pdbx_description
1 polymer ?
#
loop_
_entity_poly.entity_id
_entity_poly.type
_entity_poly.pdbx_seq_one_letter_code
_entity_poly.pdbx_strand_id
1 'polypeptide(L)'
;MRELREQLKHDRLAALAELDEVFEDGEVPYGMLDGRYVGQIITTMFDPFVDSMVRFLTNTWTPWRGKSFDIECGTGDNILSLTGLWASHLLFPRYRGTTSFDGDRCHAFQFRMSFGPSRINTDQDVLKIDYDVPENPSFLIRDLLDEIVEIGEEYYLGRSLLRRTSNNVFCWAYFTLSEVFEPSIALELYLQN
;
A
#
# COMPACT_ATOMS: atom_id res chain seq x y z
N MET A 1 6.53 13.28 -8.19
CA MET A 1 5.38 12.99 -7.30
C MET A 1 4.49 14.19 -6.99
N ARG A 2 5.01 15.42 -6.73
CA ARG A 2 4.18 16.62 -6.50
C ARG A 2 3.43 17.05 -7.75
N GLU A 3 4.10 17.08 -8.90
CA GLU A 3 3.50 17.38 -10.20
C GLU A 3 2.40 16.38 -10.57
N LEU A 4 2.66 15.09 -10.40
CA LEU A 4 1.67 14.02 -10.60
C LEU A 4 0.39 14.20 -9.76
N ARG A 5 0.52 14.67 -8.51
CA ARG A 5 -0.66 14.95 -7.67
C ARG A 5 -1.47 16.14 -8.16
N GLU A 6 -0.83 17.16 -8.69
CA GLU A 6 -1.56 18.28 -9.30
C GLU A 6 -2.19 17.84 -10.62
N GLN A 7 -1.51 17.05 -11.43
CA GLN A 7 -2.04 16.48 -12.67
C GLN A 7 -3.25 15.58 -12.41
N LEU A 8 -3.26 14.77 -11.34
CA LEU A 8 -4.42 13.95 -10.95
C LEU A 8 -5.70 14.75 -10.72
N LYS A 9 -5.60 16.04 -10.40
CA LYS A 9 -6.76 16.92 -10.24
C LYS A 9 -7.32 17.44 -11.58
N HIS A 10 -6.48 17.51 -12.62
CA HIS A 10 -6.81 18.14 -13.89
C HIS A 10 -6.95 17.13 -15.04
N ASP A 11 -6.08 16.13 -15.09
CA ASP A 11 -6.11 15.06 -16.08
C ASP A 11 -5.72 13.72 -15.41
N ARG A 12 -6.73 13.09 -14.85
CA ARG A 12 -6.55 11.84 -14.10
C ARG A 12 -6.06 10.69 -14.97
N LEU A 13 -6.50 10.60 -16.23
CA LEU A 13 -6.09 9.50 -17.12
C LEU A 13 -4.61 9.62 -17.50
N ALA A 14 -4.16 10.84 -17.83
CA ALA A 14 -2.75 11.08 -18.11
C ALA A 14 -1.87 10.81 -16.88
N ALA A 15 -2.30 11.24 -15.70
CA ALA A 15 -1.55 11.00 -14.45
C ALA A 15 -1.50 9.51 -14.07
N LEU A 16 -2.55 8.73 -14.36
CA LEU A 16 -2.53 7.29 -14.14
C LEU A 16 -1.59 6.58 -15.13
N ALA A 17 -1.58 6.98 -16.39
CA ALA A 17 -0.65 6.46 -17.38
C ALA A 17 0.82 6.76 -16.99
N GLU A 18 1.09 7.96 -16.50
CA GLU A 18 2.43 8.32 -15.99
C GLU A 18 2.82 7.52 -14.75
N LEU A 19 1.87 7.21 -13.85
CA LEU A 19 2.13 6.32 -12.71
C LEU A 19 2.44 4.89 -13.15
N ASP A 20 1.75 4.39 -14.18
CA ASP A 20 2.05 3.09 -14.78
C ASP A 20 3.46 3.08 -15.39
N GLU A 21 3.86 4.10 -16.15
CA GLU A 21 5.20 4.24 -16.71
C GLU A 21 6.28 4.28 -15.62
N VAL A 22 6.09 5.11 -14.59
CA VAL A 22 7.04 5.18 -13.44
C VAL A 22 7.14 3.84 -12.71
N PHE A 23 6.04 3.09 -12.61
CA PHE A 23 6.05 1.77 -12.01
C PHE A 23 6.80 0.75 -12.88
N GLU A 24 6.59 0.79 -14.19
CA GLU A 24 7.25 -0.13 -15.14
C GLU A 24 8.76 0.14 -15.25
N ASP A 25 9.19 1.39 -15.11
CA ASP A 25 10.60 1.78 -15.09
C ASP A 25 11.30 1.51 -13.73
N GLY A 26 10.53 1.17 -12.69
CA GLY A 26 11.04 0.91 -11.36
C GLY A 26 11.79 -0.43 -11.25
N GLU A 27 12.76 -0.48 -10.34
CA GLU A 27 13.59 -1.65 -10.08
C GLU A 27 13.01 -2.53 -8.96
N VAL A 28 13.38 -3.82 -8.96
CA VAL A 28 12.98 -4.74 -7.87
C VAL A 28 13.78 -4.40 -6.62
N PRO A 29 13.13 -4.16 -5.47
CA PRO A 29 13.82 -3.79 -4.22
C PRO A 29 14.43 -5.03 -3.53
N TYR A 30 15.40 -5.69 -4.16
CA TYR A 30 16.03 -6.87 -3.61
C TYR A 30 16.75 -6.59 -2.28
N GLY A 31 16.19 -7.11 -1.18
CA GLY A 31 16.84 -7.13 0.14
C GLY A 31 16.91 -5.79 0.87
N MET A 32 16.20 -4.75 0.42
CA MET A 32 16.30 -3.41 0.99
C MET A 32 15.13 -3.02 1.90
N LEU A 33 13.98 -3.69 1.78
CA LEU A 33 12.80 -3.39 2.59
C LEU A 33 12.81 -4.21 3.89
N ASP A 34 13.36 -3.63 4.94
CA ASP A 34 13.30 -4.17 6.31
C ASP A 34 12.93 -3.06 7.30
N GLY A 35 12.18 -3.39 8.37
CA GLY A 35 11.74 -2.39 9.34
C GLY A 35 10.47 -1.64 8.93
N ARG A 36 10.38 -0.37 9.25
CA ARG A 36 9.15 0.44 9.14
C ARG A 36 9.25 1.50 8.07
N TYR A 37 8.23 1.56 7.22
CA TYR A 37 8.12 2.55 6.14
C TYR A 37 6.84 3.35 6.29
N VAL A 38 6.98 4.67 6.13
CA VAL A 38 5.82 5.58 6.06
C VAL A 38 5.17 5.41 4.69
N GLY A 39 3.86 5.26 4.70
CA GLY A 39 3.06 5.10 3.51
C GLY A 39 2.21 6.33 3.19
N GLN A 40 2.08 6.62 1.91
CA GLN A 40 1.20 7.66 1.42
C GLN A 40 0.43 7.20 0.19
N ILE A 41 -0.92 7.23 0.26
CA ILE A 41 -1.77 6.93 -0.88
C ILE A 41 -1.66 8.10 -1.87
N ILE A 42 -1.36 7.79 -3.13
CA ILE A 42 -1.30 8.77 -4.22
C ILE A 42 -2.68 8.96 -4.82
N THR A 43 -3.30 7.87 -5.21
CA THR A 43 -4.62 7.85 -5.83
C THR A 43 -5.29 6.49 -5.65
N THR A 44 -6.62 6.50 -5.76
CA THR A 44 -7.43 5.28 -5.77
C THR A 44 -8.23 5.24 -7.06
N MET A 45 -8.35 4.06 -7.69
CA MET A 45 -9.07 3.89 -8.94
C MET A 45 -10.43 3.27 -8.65
N PHE A 46 -11.45 4.11 -8.43
CA PHE A 46 -12.80 3.64 -8.20
C PHE A 46 -13.74 4.03 -9.33
N ASP A 47 -14.55 3.07 -9.73
CA ASP A 47 -15.78 3.32 -10.49
C ASP A 47 -16.80 3.95 -9.53
N PRO A 48 -17.54 5.00 -9.93
CA PRO A 48 -18.54 5.67 -9.09
C PRO A 48 -19.59 4.75 -8.47
N PHE A 49 -19.79 3.54 -9.02
CA PHE A 49 -20.76 2.58 -8.53
C PHE A 49 -20.26 1.74 -7.32
N VAL A 50 -18.94 1.60 -7.19
CA VAL A 50 -18.29 1.00 -6.01
C VAL A 50 -18.08 2.05 -4.90
N ASP A 51 -18.44 3.29 -5.20
CA ASP A 51 -18.06 4.52 -4.51
C ASP A 51 -18.49 4.58 -3.03
N SER A 52 -19.64 4.04 -2.65
CA SER A 52 -20.10 4.19 -1.26
C SER A 52 -19.35 3.27 -0.28
N MET A 53 -19.08 2.03 -0.66
CA MET A 53 -18.34 1.08 0.18
C MET A 53 -16.85 1.43 0.19
N VAL A 54 -16.36 1.93 -0.92
CA VAL A 54 -14.98 2.27 -1.09
C VAL A 54 -14.67 3.66 -0.54
N ARG A 55 -15.54 4.65 -0.64
CA ARG A 55 -15.42 5.92 0.10
C ARG A 55 -15.42 5.68 1.60
N PHE A 56 -16.18 4.72 2.07
CA PHE A 56 -16.09 4.27 3.45
C PHE A 56 -14.70 3.65 3.74
N LEU A 57 -14.20 2.81 2.86
CA LEU A 57 -12.86 2.22 2.98
C LEU A 57 -11.75 3.27 2.81
N THR A 58 -11.89 4.25 1.92
CA THR A 58 -10.89 5.31 1.74
C THR A 58 -10.92 6.35 2.84
N ASN A 59 -12.10 6.74 3.32
CA ASN A 59 -12.20 7.55 4.53
C ASN A 59 -11.69 6.80 5.78
N THR A 60 -11.78 5.47 5.75
CA THR A 60 -11.28 4.58 6.80
C THR A 60 -9.80 4.28 6.59
N TRP A 61 -9.30 4.33 5.34
CA TRP A 61 -7.91 4.10 4.95
C TRP A 61 -7.01 5.34 5.15
N THR A 62 -7.57 6.53 5.36
CA THR A 62 -6.78 7.67 5.86
C THR A 62 -6.01 7.35 7.17
N PRO A 63 -6.38 6.36 7.96
CA PRO A 63 -5.61 5.90 9.10
C PRO A 63 -4.45 4.95 8.74
N TRP A 64 -4.26 4.55 7.49
CA TRP A 64 -3.08 3.81 7.06
C TRP A 64 -1.86 4.72 7.12
N ARG A 65 -0.83 4.24 7.82
CA ARG A 65 0.41 4.98 8.08
C ARG A 65 1.61 4.42 7.36
N GLY A 66 1.47 3.22 6.81
CA GLY A 66 2.54 2.54 6.10
C GLY A 66 2.55 1.04 6.35
N LYS A 67 3.74 0.47 6.22
CA LYS A 67 3.96 -0.96 6.38
C LYS A 67 5.19 -1.22 7.23
N SER A 68 5.22 -2.37 7.90
CA SER A 68 6.43 -2.93 8.45
C SER A 68 6.80 -4.21 7.71
N PHE A 69 8.08 -4.45 7.57
CA PHE A 69 8.66 -5.59 6.87
C PHE A 69 9.62 -6.32 7.81
N ASP A 70 9.59 -7.63 7.74
CA ASP A 70 10.55 -8.55 8.35
C ASP A 70 11.09 -9.42 7.22
N ILE A 71 12.27 -9.02 6.70
CA ILE A 71 12.84 -9.66 5.51
C ILE A 71 13.35 -11.07 5.82
N GLU A 72 13.78 -11.33 7.07
CA GLU A 72 14.25 -12.66 7.48
C GLU A 72 13.11 -13.67 7.48
N CYS A 73 11.93 -13.25 7.95
CA CYS A 73 10.74 -14.08 7.99
C CYS A 73 9.96 -14.08 6.66
N GLY A 74 10.25 -13.14 5.74
CA GLY A 74 9.49 -12.95 4.51
C GLY A 74 8.05 -12.51 4.76
N THR A 75 7.82 -11.75 5.82
CA THR A 75 6.48 -11.32 6.27
C THR A 75 6.47 -9.84 6.62
N GLY A 76 5.27 -9.31 6.88
CA GLY A 76 5.09 -7.97 7.37
C GLY A 76 3.64 -7.68 7.71
N ASP A 77 3.34 -6.44 8.03
CA ASP A 77 1.99 -5.99 8.32
C ASP A 77 1.77 -4.51 7.96
N ASN A 78 0.51 -4.10 7.98
CA ASN A 78 0.17 -2.69 7.82
C ASN A 78 0.21 -1.96 9.15
N ILE A 79 0.73 -0.75 9.13
CA ILE A 79 0.71 0.18 10.26
C ILE A 79 -0.54 1.05 10.11
N LEU A 80 -1.43 1.00 11.10
CA LEU A 80 -2.66 1.78 11.17
C LEU A 80 -2.62 2.73 12.35
N SER A 81 -3.35 3.86 12.27
CA SER A 81 -3.68 4.64 13.44
C SER A 81 -4.78 3.94 14.28
N LEU A 82 -4.98 4.36 15.53
CA LEU A 82 -6.05 3.80 16.37
C LEU A 82 -7.44 3.99 15.74
N THR A 83 -7.67 5.11 15.03
CA THR A 83 -8.93 5.31 14.29
C THR A 83 -9.13 4.26 13.20
N GLY A 84 -8.05 3.82 12.53
CA GLY A 84 -8.09 2.74 11.55
C GLY A 84 -8.36 1.38 12.15
N LEU A 85 -7.85 1.14 13.34
CA LEU A 85 -8.17 -0.07 14.08
C LEU A 85 -9.66 -0.13 14.43
N TRP A 86 -10.24 0.96 14.91
CA TRP A 86 -11.68 1.04 15.18
C TRP A 86 -12.51 0.75 13.94
N ALA A 87 -12.15 1.38 12.82
CA ALA A 87 -12.83 1.16 11.56
C ALA A 87 -12.66 -0.27 11.03
N SER A 88 -11.46 -0.87 11.20
CA SER A 88 -11.24 -2.27 10.82
C SER A 88 -12.10 -3.23 11.64
N HIS A 89 -12.29 -2.99 12.93
CA HIS A 89 -13.17 -3.78 13.79
C HIS A 89 -14.66 -3.62 13.43
N LEU A 90 -15.05 -2.44 12.96
CA LEU A 90 -16.42 -2.23 12.46
C LEU A 90 -16.69 -3.03 11.18
N LEU A 91 -15.72 -3.04 10.24
CA LEU A 91 -15.82 -3.78 8.98
C LEU A 91 -15.63 -5.29 9.17
N PHE A 92 -14.72 -5.66 10.06
CA PHE A 92 -14.32 -7.02 10.31
C PHE A 92 -14.43 -7.35 11.81
N PRO A 93 -15.65 -7.47 12.36
CA PRO A 93 -15.84 -7.59 13.81
C PRO A 93 -15.26 -8.88 14.41
N ARG A 94 -14.96 -9.87 13.57
CA ARG A 94 -14.30 -11.12 13.98
C ARG A 94 -12.79 -11.12 13.82
N TYR A 95 -12.22 -10.06 13.22
CA TYR A 95 -10.77 -9.94 13.03
C TYR A 95 -10.07 -9.81 14.38
N ARG A 96 -9.03 -10.61 14.58
CA ARG A 96 -8.22 -10.64 15.81
C ARG A 96 -6.70 -10.60 15.51
N GLY A 97 -6.34 -10.33 14.26
CA GLY A 97 -4.95 -10.34 13.79
C GLY A 97 -4.17 -9.06 14.05
N THR A 98 -4.61 -8.19 14.98
CA THR A 98 -3.80 -7.08 15.45
C THR A 98 -2.65 -7.63 16.28
N THR A 99 -1.41 -7.37 15.85
CA THR A 99 -0.22 -8.03 16.39
C THR A 99 0.45 -7.24 17.50
N SER A 100 0.48 -5.92 17.40
CA SER A 100 1.14 -5.07 18.39
C SER A 100 0.60 -3.64 18.37
N PHE A 101 0.93 -2.90 19.44
CA PHE A 101 0.64 -1.48 19.55
C PHE A 101 1.95 -0.72 19.82
N ASP A 102 2.09 0.44 19.18
CA ASP A 102 3.20 1.35 19.39
C ASP A 102 2.65 2.78 19.44
N GLY A 103 2.46 3.27 20.66
CA GLY A 103 1.82 4.57 20.91
C GLY A 103 0.40 4.62 20.34
N ASP A 104 0.18 5.50 19.36
CA ASP A 104 -1.10 5.71 18.66
C ASP A 104 -1.25 4.83 17.40
N ARG A 105 -0.33 3.89 17.18
CA ARG A 105 -0.28 3.00 16.01
C ARG A 105 -0.54 1.57 16.40
N CYS A 106 -1.08 0.80 15.48
CA CYS A 106 -1.23 -0.64 15.61
C CYS A 106 -0.83 -1.35 14.33
N HIS A 107 -0.35 -2.57 14.49
CA HIS A 107 0.05 -3.45 13.41
C HIS A 107 -1.09 -4.43 13.12
N ALA A 108 -1.53 -4.49 11.86
CA ALA A 108 -2.67 -5.30 11.45
C ALA A 108 -2.56 -5.70 9.97
N PHE A 109 -3.38 -6.69 9.57
CA PHE A 109 -3.42 -7.19 8.21
C PHE A 109 -2.06 -7.67 7.72
N GLN A 110 -1.62 -8.78 8.30
CA GLN A 110 -0.35 -9.43 7.98
C GLN A 110 -0.28 -9.83 6.51
N PHE A 111 0.92 -9.90 5.98
CA PHE A 111 1.18 -10.34 4.62
C PHE A 111 2.44 -11.19 4.52
N ARG A 112 2.57 -11.89 3.39
CA ARG A 112 3.78 -12.58 2.98
C ARG A 112 4.44 -11.84 1.83
N MET A 113 5.76 -11.84 1.83
CA MET A 113 6.56 -11.26 0.76
C MET A 113 7.09 -12.35 -0.18
N SER A 114 7.16 -12.03 -1.46
CA SER A 114 7.84 -12.85 -2.46
C SER A 114 8.26 -12.00 -3.64
N PHE A 115 9.34 -12.38 -4.30
CA PHE A 115 9.76 -11.76 -5.57
C PHE A 115 9.26 -12.59 -6.74
N GLY A 116 8.99 -11.94 -7.86
CA GLY A 116 8.62 -12.60 -9.10
C GLY A 116 7.80 -11.71 -10.03
N PRO A 117 7.37 -12.26 -11.18
CA PRO A 117 6.72 -11.48 -12.23
C PRO A 117 5.45 -10.82 -11.75
N SER A 118 5.25 -9.58 -12.15
CA SER A 118 4.04 -8.82 -11.86
C SER A 118 2.79 -9.51 -12.41
N ARG A 119 1.65 -9.24 -11.81
CA ARG A 119 0.34 -9.77 -12.25
C ARG A 119 -0.25 -9.00 -13.43
N ILE A 120 0.26 -7.80 -13.71
CA ILE A 120 -0.18 -6.97 -14.84
C ILE A 120 0.81 -7.09 -15.99
N ASN A 121 2.11 -6.90 -15.72
CA ASN A 121 3.18 -7.01 -16.70
C ASN A 121 4.12 -8.15 -16.32
N THR A 122 3.93 -9.33 -16.93
CA THR A 122 4.68 -10.54 -16.58
C THR A 122 6.16 -10.50 -16.92
N ASP A 123 6.59 -9.51 -17.70
CA ASP A 123 7.98 -9.32 -18.09
C ASP A 123 8.78 -8.49 -17.07
N GLN A 124 8.08 -7.93 -16.08
CA GLN A 124 8.65 -7.14 -14.98
C GLN A 124 8.60 -7.94 -13.68
N ASP A 125 9.74 -8.17 -13.04
CA ASP A 125 9.77 -8.66 -11.67
C ASP A 125 9.47 -7.55 -10.66
N VAL A 126 8.81 -7.91 -9.56
CA VAL A 126 8.40 -6.98 -8.49
C VAL A 126 8.51 -7.67 -7.12
N LEU A 127 8.52 -6.89 -6.06
CA LEU A 127 8.20 -7.41 -4.72
C LEU A 127 6.69 -7.50 -4.57
N LYS A 128 6.20 -8.71 -4.31
CA LYS A 128 4.78 -9.00 -4.04
C LYS A 128 4.52 -9.06 -2.55
N ILE A 129 3.42 -8.43 -2.16
CA ILE A 129 2.88 -8.45 -0.80
C ILE A 129 1.52 -9.13 -0.85
N ASP A 130 1.46 -10.38 -0.42
CA ASP A 130 0.26 -11.20 -0.49
C ASP A 130 -0.46 -11.25 0.86
N TYR A 131 -1.70 -10.75 0.88
CA TYR A 131 -2.54 -10.73 2.07
C TYR A 131 -3.36 -12.01 2.27
N ASP A 132 -3.22 -13.02 1.39
CA ASP A 132 -3.90 -14.30 1.57
C ASP A 132 -3.25 -15.14 2.66
N VAL A 133 -3.38 -14.67 3.90
CA VAL A 133 -2.97 -15.37 5.12
C VAL A 133 -4.20 -15.68 5.97
N PRO A 134 -4.24 -16.83 6.67
CA PRO A 134 -5.44 -17.29 7.39
C PRO A 134 -5.95 -16.32 8.46
N GLU A 135 -5.05 -15.53 9.06
CA GLU A 135 -5.34 -14.57 10.11
C GLU A 135 -6.12 -13.35 9.62
N ASN A 136 -6.02 -13.07 8.31
CA ASN A 136 -6.72 -11.95 7.71
C ASN A 136 -8.19 -12.27 7.42
N PRO A 137 -9.06 -11.23 7.41
CA PRO A 137 -10.44 -11.40 6.96
C PRO A 137 -10.50 -11.98 5.55
N SER A 138 -11.28 -13.04 5.38
CA SER A 138 -11.44 -13.72 4.07
C SER A 138 -12.10 -12.83 3.01
N PHE A 139 -12.93 -11.90 3.45
CA PHE A 139 -13.57 -10.92 2.58
C PHE A 139 -12.66 -9.72 2.39
N LEU A 140 -12.41 -9.34 1.18
CA LEU A 140 -11.67 -8.17 0.70
C LEU A 140 -10.16 -8.23 1.02
N ILE A 141 -9.75 -8.42 2.28
CA ILE A 141 -8.33 -8.31 2.66
C ILE A 141 -7.51 -9.44 2.04
N ARG A 142 -7.97 -10.68 2.11
CA ARG A 142 -7.26 -11.82 1.49
C ARG A 142 -7.25 -11.78 -0.04
N ASP A 143 -8.11 -10.96 -0.63
CA ASP A 143 -8.13 -10.73 -2.09
C ASP A 143 -7.13 -9.65 -2.53
N LEU A 144 -6.48 -8.95 -1.60
CA LEU A 144 -5.46 -7.94 -1.92
C LEU A 144 -4.12 -8.58 -2.23
N LEU A 145 -3.44 -7.96 -3.17
CA LEU A 145 -2.04 -8.21 -3.53
C LEU A 145 -1.42 -6.86 -3.86
N ASP A 146 -0.38 -6.46 -3.13
CA ASP A 146 0.37 -5.28 -3.52
C ASP A 146 1.61 -5.71 -4.31
N GLU A 147 2.01 -4.87 -5.25
CA GLU A 147 3.27 -4.97 -5.97
C GLU A 147 4.08 -3.71 -5.72
N ILE A 148 5.37 -3.85 -5.47
CA ILE A 148 6.25 -2.73 -5.11
C ILE A 148 7.49 -2.77 -5.99
N VAL A 149 7.90 -1.59 -6.46
CA VAL A 149 9.16 -1.31 -7.14
C VAL A 149 9.88 -0.16 -6.45
N GLU A 150 11.19 -0.11 -6.56
CA GLU A 150 12.01 1.01 -6.15
C GLU A 150 12.09 2.03 -7.28
N ILE A 151 11.81 3.30 -6.99
CA ILE A 151 11.82 4.41 -7.96
C ILE A 151 12.82 5.50 -7.59
N GLY A 152 13.62 5.28 -6.57
CA GLY A 152 14.67 6.17 -6.07
C GLY A 152 15.24 5.63 -4.79
N GLU A 153 16.33 6.21 -4.32
CA GLU A 153 17.01 5.77 -3.10
C GLU A 153 16.02 5.77 -1.92
N GLU A 154 15.74 4.58 -1.36
CA GLU A 154 14.80 4.35 -0.24
C GLU A 154 13.37 4.89 -0.49
N TYR A 155 13.01 5.03 -1.77
CA TYR A 155 11.69 5.51 -2.17
C TYR A 155 11.02 4.52 -3.13
N TYR A 156 9.86 4.04 -2.74
CA TYR A 156 9.19 2.93 -3.41
C TYR A 156 7.81 3.35 -3.90
N LEU A 157 7.44 2.89 -5.08
CA LEU A 157 6.09 2.98 -5.62
C LEU A 157 5.42 1.62 -5.51
N GLY A 158 4.25 1.60 -4.91
CA GLY A 158 3.42 0.43 -4.81
C GLY A 158 2.10 0.61 -5.55
N ARG A 159 1.60 -0.49 -6.12
CA ARG A 159 0.22 -0.58 -6.60
C ARG A 159 -0.51 -1.71 -5.89
N SER A 160 -1.73 -1.45 -5.50
CA SER A 160 -2.58 -2.42 -4.82
C SER A 160 -3.56 -3.01 -5.80
N LEU A 161 -3.55 -4.32 -5.90
CA LEU A 161 -4.37 -5.12 -6.81
C LEU A 161 -5.44 -5.85 -6.02
N LEU A 162 -6.66 -5.88 -6.54
CA LEU A 162 -7.74 -6.71 -6.04
C LEU A 162 -7.90 -7.93 -6.94
N ARG A 163 -7.76 -9.12 -6.40
CA ARG A 163 -7.99 -10.39 -7.10
C ARG A 163 -9.50 -10.65 -7.22
N ARG A 164 -10.04 -10.59 -8.42
CA ARG A 164 -11.45 -10.93 -8.71
C ARG A 164 -11.61 -12.41 -9.03
N THR A 165 -10.63 -12.98 -9.71
CA THR A 165 -10.49 -14.40 -10.03
C THR A 165 -9.01 -14.73 -10.10
N SER A 166 -8.66 -16.01 -10.25
CA SER A 166 -7.27 -16.46 -10.39
C SER A 166 -6.47 -15.74 -11.47
N ASN A 167 -7.14 -15.28 -12.55
CA ASN A 167 -6.48 -14.63 -13.70
C ASN A 167 -6.91 -13.18 -13.93
N ASN A 168 -7.75 -12.60 -13.08
CA ASN A 168 -8.21 -11.23 -13.26
C ASN A 168 -7.93 -10.43 -12.00
N VAL A 169 -7.06 -9.43 -12.14
CA VAL A 169 -6.73 -8.45 -11.10
C VAL A 169 -7.17 -7.07 -11.55
N PHE A 170 -7.53 -6.26 -10.59
CA PHE A 170 -7.89 -4.87 -10.79
C PHE A 170 -6.98 -4.01 -9.92
N CYS A 171 -6.19 -3.12 -10.53
CA CYS A 171 -5.44 -2.12 -9.80
C CYS A 171 -6.42 -1.08 -9.23
N TRP A 172 -6.46 -0.93 -7.91
CA TRP A 172 -7.41 -0.03 -7.27
C TRP A 172 -6.74 1.16 -6.58
N ALA A 173 -5.44 1.10 -6.32
CA ALA A 173 -4.70 2.20 -5.70
C ALA A 173 -3.23 2.20 -6.06
N TYR A 174 -2.63 3.39 -6.08
CA TYR A 174 -1.20 3.63 -6.02
C TYR A 174 -0.82 4.26 -4.69
N PHE A 175 0.31 3.85 -4.15
CA PHE A 175 0.87 4.39 -2.91
C PHE A 175 2.39 4.47 -2.99
N THR A 176 2.99 5.30 -2.13
CA THR A 176 4.43 5.33 -1.93
C THR A 176 4.79 4.84 -0.55
N LEU A 177 6.00 4.29 -0.44
CA LEU A 177 6.66 4.00 0.82
C LEU A 177 8.01 4.70 0.84
N SER A 178 8.39 5.22 2.01
CA SER A 178 9.71 5.76 2.27
C SER A 178 10.13 5.38 3.67
N GLU A 179 11.42 5.31 3.91
CA GLU A 179 11.91 5.05 5.26
C GLU A 179 11.41 6.10 6.25
N VAL A 180 11.25 5.72 7.51
CA VAL A 180 10.86 6.65 8.57
C VAL A 180 12.05 7.54 8.90
N PHE A 181 12.13 8.70 8.26
CA PHE A 181 13.02 9.74 8.76
C PHE A 181 12.55 10.21 10.15
N GLU A 182 13.49 10.43 11.05
CA GLU A 182 13.20 11.02 12.35
C GLU A 182 12.36 12.31 12.20
N PRO A 183 11.44 12.62 13.13
CA PRO A 183 10.50 13.75 13.02
C PRO A 183 11.15 15.10 12.71
N SER A 184 12.44 15.29 13.04
CA SER A 184 13.22 16.48 12.73
C SER A 184 13.42 16.74 11.24
N ILE A 185 13.63 15.69 10.45
CA ILE A 185 13.87 15.81 8.99
C ILE A 185 12.55 15.96 8.23
N ALA A 186 11.51 15.23 8.67
CA ALA A 186 10.18 15.36 8.08
C ALA A 186 9.60 16.78 8.23
N LEU A 187 9.89 17.45 9.33
CA LEU A 187 9.46 18.83 9.56
C LEU A 187 10.24 19.84 8.67
N GLU A 188 11.53 19.63 8.47
CA GLU A 188 12.34 20.47 7.57
C GLU A 188 11.88 20.32 6.12
N LEU A 189 11.63 19.10 5.64
CA LEU A 189 11.09 18.85 4.30
C LEU A 189 9.66 19.40 4.12
N TYR A 190 8.86 19.42 5.19
CA TYR A 190 7.52 20.01 5.17
C TYR A 190 7.55 21.55 5.13
N LEU A 191 8.53 22.17 5.78
CA LEU A 191 8.68 23.64 5.85
C LEU A 191 9.42 24.23 4.64
N GLN A 192 10.15 23.41 3.86
CA GLN A 192 10.82 23.84 2.62
C GLN A 192 9.91 23.78 1.37
N ASN A 193 8.66 23.32 1.51
CA ASN A 193 7.64 23.23 0.47
C ASN A 193 6.40 24.04 0.82
#